data_5ae795afba64292c069298146c9870d2
#
_entry.id   5ae795afba64292c069298146c9870d2
#
_cell.length_a   1.000
_cell.length_b   1.000
_cell.length_c   1.000
_cell.angle_alpha   90.00
_cell.angle_beta   90.00
_cell.angle_gamma   90.00
#
_symmetry.space_group_name_H-M   'P 1'
#
loop_
_entity.id
_entity.type
_entity.pdbx_description
1 polymer ?
#
loop_
_entity_poly.entity_id
_entity_poly.type
_entity_poly.pdbx_seq_one_letter_code
_entity_poly.pdbx_strand_id
1 'polypeptide(L)'
;MKKYISYLASIFKPSSSVAKTDNFKDATDAYNKSNYAKAIELFSPLATEGNTAAQWYLGWMYKNGEGVMQDYKEAALWYRKAADQGDASSQFNLGLMYSAGDGVTQDHKEVVKWYQKAGDQGDLGAQFNLALMYKNGEGVTQDYEESAKWYRLAGDQGDVGAQFNLAQMYESGEGVIQDNKESAKWYHLAGDQGQAKAQYRLGMIYDRGIGVIQDFEESAKWYRKAGDQGDARAQYLLGAKYDEGIGVLQDHEESAKWYRKAGDQGDARAQYNLGLMYKNNKGSGQDLKESAKWFRLAAEQGDAGSQFNLGLMYDNGQGVVQDNKESAKWYRMAGDQGDARAQYNLGLMYKNGEGVIQDYKEAVNLYRLAAEQGHAKAQSNLGFMYAIGQGVTKDYVCAHMWCNLAASNGHRIASENLDKIAKGMTPAQIDEAQDMARDCKT
;
A
#
# COMPACT_ATOMS: atom_id res chain seq x y z
N MET A 1 -11.92 9.91 -25.48
CA MET A 1 -12.02 9.54 -26.91
C MET A 1 -12.65 10.63 -27.78
N LYS A 2 -13.94 11.04 -27.60
CA LYS A 2 -14.55 12.12 -28.43
C LYS A 2 -13.81 13.47 -28.40
N LYS A 3 -13.20 13.88 -27.27
CA LYS A 3 -12.38 15.09 -27.15
C LYS A 3 -11.05 14.99 -27.92
N TYR A 4 -10.46 13.82 -28.03
CA TYR A 4 -9.21 13.58 -28.75
C TYR A 4 -9.41 13.67 -30.26
N ILE A 5 -10.51 13.14 -30.76
CA ILE A 5 -10.91 13.23 -32.19
C ILE A 5 -11.18 14.70 -32.58
N SER A 6 -11.80 15.50 -31.71
CA SER A 6 -12.06 16.94 -32.01
C SER A 6 -10.76 17.78 -31.97
N TYR A 7 -9.77 17.38 -31.17
CA TYR A 7 -8.47 18.03 -31.10
C TYR A 7 -7.66 17.77 -32.37
N LEU A 8 -7.67 16.53 -32.88
CA LEU A 8 -6.99 16.18 -34.13
C LEU A 8 -7.56 16.91 -35.34
N ALA A 9 -8.88 17.12 -35.39
CA ALA A 9 -9.52 17.92 -36.44
C ALA A 9 -9.11 19.40 -36.45
N SER A 10 -8.60 19.94 -35.34
CA SER A 10 -8.14 21.32 -35.22
C SER A 10 -6.69 21.57 -35.66
N ILE A 11 -5.87 20.52 -35.78
CA ILE A 11 -4.43 20.62 -36.08
C ILE A 11 -4.14 20.62 -37.59
N PHE A 12 -5.03 20.04 -38.41
CA PHE A 12 -4.83 19.95 -39.85
C PHE A 12 -5.33 21.20 -40.57
N LYS A 13 -4.41 22.18 -40.85
CA LYS A 13 -4.63 23.22 -41.87
C LYS A 13 -4.17 22.67 -43.22
N PRO A 14 -5.07 22.48 -44.20
CA PRO A 14 -4.69 21.97 -45.51
C PRO A 14 -3.99 23.04 -46.36
N SER A 15 -2.86 22.67 -46.97
CA SER A 15 -2.28 23.42 -48.07
C SER A 15 -2.71 22.82 -49.40
N SER A 16 -3.44 23.66 -50.18
CA SER A 16 -3.70 23.60 -51.64
C SER A 16 -4.54 22.46 -52.23
N SER A 17 -5.69 22.79 -52.61
CA SER A 17 -6.59 22.70 -53.76
C SER A 17 -8.05 22.51 -53.33
N VAL A 18 -8.92 23.41 -53.70
CA VAL A 18 -10.33 23.54 -53.24
C VAL A 18 -11.14 22.25 -53.45
N ALA A 19 -10.91 21.51 -54.54
CA ALA A 19 -11.64 20.24 -54.84
C ALA A 19 -11.22 19.05 -53.95
N LYS A 20 -9.96 19.01 -53.46
CA LYS A 20 -9.46 17.92 -52.57
C LYS A 20 -9.86 18.15 -51.12
N THR A 21 -10.08 19.41 -50.69
CA THR A 21 -10.56 19.76 -49.36
C THR A 21 -12.02 19.38 -49.15
N ASP A 22 -12.86 19.47 -50.15
CA ASP A 22 -14.28 19.11 -50.07
C ASP A 22 -14.45 17.60 -49.84
N ASN A 23 -13.72 16.75 -50.59
CA ASN A 23 -13.79 15.32 -50.47
C ASN A 23 -13.31 14.79 -49.08
N PHE A 24 -12.28 15.39 -48.49
CA PHE A 24 -11.81 14.99 -47.13
C PHE A 24 -12.81 15.41 -46.07
N LYS A 25 -13.40 16.59 -46.19
CA LYS A 25 -14.47 17.08 -45.32
C LYS A 25 -15.69 16.16 -45.39
N ASP A 26 -16.13 15.80 -46.60
CA ASP A 26 -17.27 14.89 -46.78
C ASP A 26 -16.97 13.49 -46.14
N ALA A 27 -15.73 12.99 -46.23
CA ALA A 27 -15.30 11.76 -45.62
C ALA A 27 -15.37 11.84 -44.07
N THR A 28 -14.85 12.92 -43.49
CA THR A 28 -14.90 13.15 -42.05
C THR A 28 -16.32 13.39 -41.53
N ASP A 29 -17.17 14.07 -42.30
CA ASP A 29 -18.58 14.28 -41.97
C ASP A 29 -19.36 12.95 -41.98
N ALA A 30 -19.07 12.07 -42.95
CA ALA A 30 -19.65 10.74 -43.02
C ALA A 30 -19.21 9.92 -41.81
N TYR A 31 -17.91 9.95 -41.45
CA TYR A 31 -17.34 9.27 -40.28
C TYR A 31 -18.02 9.76 -39.00
N ASN A 32 -18.09 11.05 -38.79
CA ASN A 32 -18.70 11.66 -37.59
C ASN A 32 -20.20 11.34 -37.43
N LYS A 33 -20.88 11.08 -38.54
CA LYS A 33 -22.28 10.61 -38.58
C LYS A 33 -22.41 9.10 -38.45
N SER A 34 -21.30 8.39 -38.16
CA SER A 34 -21.23 6.93 -38.10
C SER A 34 -21.61 6.21 -39.40
N ASN A 35 -21.58 6.92 -40.52
CA ASN A 35 -21.76 6.32 -41.85
C ASN A 35 -20.39 5.83 -42.35
N TYR A 36 -19.88 4.76 -41.69
CA TYR A 36 -18.57 4.26 -41.93
C TYR A 36 -18.35 3.65 -43.31
N ALA A 37 -19.39 3.05 -43.90
CA ALA A 37 -19.31 2.57 -45.28
C ALA A 37 -19.05 3.70 -46.27
N LYS A 38 -19.72 4.84 -46.11
CA LYS A 38 -19.48 6.02 -46.95
C LYS A 38 -18.15 6.67 -46.64
N ALA A 39 -17.76 6.73 -45.36
CA ALA A 39 -16.50 7.30 -44.94
C ALA A 39 -15.31 6.55 -45.58
N ILE A 40 -15.29 5.19 -45.56
CA ILE A 40 -14.21 4.42 -46.15
C ILE A 40 -14.17 4.56 -47.68
N GLU A 41 -15.33 4.62 -48.34
CA GLU A 41 -15.42 4.88 -49.77
C GLU A 41 -14.74 6.23 -50.16
N LEU A 42 -14.91 7.26 -49.32
CA LEU A 42 -14.35 8.58 -49.55
C LEU A 42 -12.89 8.69 -49.10
N PHE A 43 -12.48 8.05 -47.98
CA PHE A 43 -11.09 8.08 -47.52
C PHE A 43 -10.16 7.25 -48.40
N SER A 44 -10.60 6.12 -48.99
CA SER A 44 -9.75 5.21 -49.75
C SER A 44 -9.01 5.88 -50.93
N PRO A 45 -9.62 6.63 -51.81
CA PRO A 45 -8.91 7.31 -52.89
C PRO A 45 -7.93 8.36 -52.35
N LEU A 46 -8.34 9.14 -51.34
CA LEU A 46 -7.48 10.17 -50.72
C LEU A 46 -6.22 9.56 -50.07
N ALA A 47 -6.40 8.47 -49.37
CA ALA A 47 -5.29 7.73 -48.73
C ALA A 47 -4.34 7.13 -49.76
N THR A 48 -4.88 6.61 -50.86
CA THR A 48 -4.08 6.06 -51.98
C THR A 48 -3.28 7.16 -52.66
N GLU A 49 -3.83 8.36 -52.76
CA GLU A 49 -3.12 9.53 -53.30
C GLU A 49 -2.08 10.12 -52.31
N GLY A 50 -1.95 9.56 -51.13
CA GLY A 50 -0.95 9.95 -50.14
C GLY A 50 -1.43 10.93 -49.09
N ASN A 51 -2.75 11.21 -48.99
CA ASN A 51 -3.26 12.05 -47.90
C ASN A 51 -3.04 11.35 -46.56
N THR A 52 -2.18 11.92 -45.73
CA THR A 52 -1.73 11.39 -44.44
C THR A 52 -2.89 11.21 -43.45
N ALA A 53 -3.80 12.18 -43.38
CA ALA A 53 -4.95 12.10 -42.48
C ALA A 53 -5.92 10.98 -42.91
N ALA A 54 -6.18 10.85 -44.25
CA ALA A 54 -7.00 9.75 -44.73
C ALA A 54 -6.39 8.40 -44.47
N GLN A 55 -5.07 8.27 -44.56
CA GLN A 55 -4.33 7.04 -44.20
C GLN A 55 -4.50 6.71 -42.71
N TRP A 56 -4.42 7.73 -41.84
CA TRP A 56 -4.69 7.54 -40.41
C TRP A 56 -6.12 7.04 -40.15
N TYR A 57 -7.11 7.67 -40.80
CA TYR A 57 -8.53 7.22 -40.69
C TYR A 57 -8.72 5.78 -41.17
N LEU A 58 -8.12 5.40 -42.31
CA LEU A 58 -8.20 4.02 -42.76
C LEU A 58 -7.54 3.04 -41.81
N GLY A 59 -6.35 3.39 -41.26
CA GLY A 59 -5.69 2.60 -40.21
C GLY A 59 -6.60 2.37 -39.01
N TRP A 60 -7.26 3.44 -38.56
CA TRP A 60 -8.21 3.37 -37.45
C TRP A 60 -9.46 2.52 -37.78
N MET A 61 -10.04 2.71 -38.97
CA MET A 61 -11.25 1.99 -39.39
C MET A 61 -11.00 0.49 -39.55
N TYR A 62 -9.87 0.09 -40.15
CA TYR A 62 -9.46 -1.31 -40.22
C TYR A 62 -9.14 -1.90 -38.84
N LYS A 63 -8.49 -1.14 -37.95
CA LYS A 63 -8.20 -1.57 -36.57
C LYS A 63 -9.44 -1.87 -35.77
N ASN A 64 -10.51 -1.08 -35.95
CA ASN A 64 -11.73 -1.20 -35.14
C ASN A 64 -12.88 -1.95 -35.88
N GLY A 65 -12.73 -2.26 -37.16
CA GLY A 65 -13.81 -2.88 -37.96
C GLY A 65 -14.94 -1.90 -38.29
N GLU A 66 -14.63 -0.62 -38.45
CA GLU A 66 -15.61 0.44 -38.71
C GLU A 66 -15.85 0.59 -40.22
N GLY A 67 -16.98 0.09 -40.72
CA GLY A 67 -17.35 0.08 -42.15
C GLY A 67 -16.66 -0.97 -42.99
N VAL A 68 -15.74 -1.72 -42.40
CA VAL A 68 -15.01 -2.84 -42.98
C VAL A 68 -14.86 -3.96 -41.94
N MET A 69 -14.52 -5.17 -42.39
CA MET A 69 -14.08 -6.22 -41.48
C MET A 69 -12.77 -5.79 -40.80
N GLN A 70 -12.68 -6.02 -39.49
CA GLN A 70 -11.45 -5.74 -38.75
C GLN A 70 -10.26 -6.46 -39.35
N ASP A 71 -9.21 -5.73 -39.68
CA ASP A 71 -7.97 -6.27 -40.21
C ASP A 71 -6.77 -5.48 -39.70
N TYR A 72 -6.05 -6.07 -38.74
CA TYR A 72 -4.88 -5.46 -38.14
C TYR A 72 -3.71 -5.32 -39.12
N LYS A 73 -3.60 -6.18 -40.14
CA LYS A 73 -2.54 -6.07 -41.14
C LYS A 73 -2.76 -4.86 -42.03
N GLU A 74 -3.99 -4.68 -42.52
CA GLU A 74 -4.36 -3.47 -43.26
C GLU A 74 -4.22 -2.22 -42.40
N ALA A 75 -4.65 -2.27 -41.13
CA ALA A 75 -4.47 -1.17 -40.20
C ALA A 75 -2.98 -0.78 -40.07
N ALA A 76 -2.11 -1.74 -39.84
CA ALA A 76 -0.66 -1.49 -39.74
C ALA A 76 -0.06 -0.92 -41.04
N LEU A 77 -0.53 -1.39 -42.20
CA LEU A 77 -0.10 -0.88 -43.49
C LEU A 77 -0.42 0.60 -43.67
N TRP A 78 -1.67 0.97 -43.34
CA TRP A 78 -2.13 2.38 -43.45
C TRP A 78 -1.45 3.28 -42.43
N TYR A 79 -1.35 2.85 -41.16
CA TYR A 79 -0.62 3.60 -40.15
C TYR A 79 0.85 3.78 -40.54
N ARG A 80 1.50 2.75 -41.12
CA ARG A 80 2.89 2.88 -41.57
C ARG A 80 3.04 3.93 -42.65
N LYS A 81 2.14 3.95 -43.65
CA LYS A 81 2.17 4.97 -44.70
C LYS A 81 2.07 6.39 -44.14
N ALA A 82 1.18 6.61 -43.18
CA ALA A 82 1.03 7.91 -42.53
C ALA A 82 2.21 8.24 -41.60
N ALA A 83 2.71 7.25 -40.85
CA ALA A 83 3.85 7.38 -39.96
C ALA A 83 5.17 7.70 -40.70
N ASP A 84 5.36 7.11 -41.88
CA ASP A 84 6.52 7.39 -42.74
C ASP A 84 6.46 8.82 -43.31
N GLN A 85 5.28 9.40 -43.42
CA GLN A 85 5.08 10.83 -43.76
C GLN A 85 5.20 11.77 -42.54
N GLY A 86 5.48 11.24 -41.36
CA GLY A 86 5.73 12.04 -40.17
C GLY A 86 4.53 12.22 -39.25
N ASP A 87 3.38 11.59 -39.49
CA ASP A 87 2.22 11.72 -38.60
C ASP A 87 2.48 11.09 -37.23
N ALA A 88 2.52 11.92 -36.19
CA ALA A 88 2.84 11.50 -34.84
C ALA A 88 1.81 10.50 -34.28
N SER A 89 0.52 10.70 -34.56
CA SER A 89 -0.54 9.81 -34.11
C SER A 89 -0.44 8.42 -34.73
N SER A 90 -0.09 8.36 -36.04
CA SER A 90 0.16 7.08 -36.74
C SER A 90 1.43 6.41 -36.24
N GLN A 91 2.48 7.17 -35.96
CA GLN A 91 3.71 6.65 -35.35
C GLN A 91 3.42 6.01 -33.99
N PHE A 92 2.66 6.69 -33.13
CA PHE A 92 2.24 6.16 -31.84
C PHE A 92 1.40 4.88 -32.00
N ASN A 93 0.38 4.90 -32.87
CA ASN A 93 -0.49 3.74 -33.11
C ASN A 93 0.30 2.56 -33.69
N LEU A 94 1.25 2.81 -34.60
CA LEU A 94 2.11 1.77 -35.15
C LEU A 94 3.03 1.16 -34.05
N GLY A 95 3.56 1.97 -33.15
CA GLY A 95 4.26 1.53 -31.96
C GLY A 95 3.41 0.62 -31.09
N LEU A 96 2.14 0.99 -30.83
CA LEU A 96 1.19 0.14 -30.09
C LEU A 96 0.96 -1.21 -30.79
N MET A 97 0.84 -1.22 -32.13
CA MET A 97 0.64 -2.45 -32.88
C MET A 97 1.87 -3.37 -32.81
N TYR A 98 3.09 -2.82 -32.87
CA TYR A 98 4.31 -3.60 -32.65
C TYR A 98 4.42 -4.12 -31.21
N SER A 99 3.94 -3.36 -30.23
CA SER A 99 3.93 -3.78 -28.82
C SER A 99 3.00 -4.97 -28.59
N ALA A 100 1.81 -4.95 -29.23
CA ALA A 100 0.81 -6.01 -29.09
C ALA A 100 1.06 -7.21 -30.04
N GLY A 101 1.75 -7.00 -31.16
CA GLY A 101 1.83 -7.97 -32.25
C GLY A 101 0.58 -7.94 -33.17
N ASP A 102 -0.18 -6.85 -33.14
CA ASP A 102 -1.41 -6.69 -33.91
C ASP A 102 -1.10 -6.41 -35.39
N GLY A 103 -1.33 -7.39 -36.26
CA GLY A 103 -1.08 -7.29 -37.70
C GLY A 103 0.40 -7.21 -38.12
N VAL A 104 1.29 -7.13 -37.16
CA VAL A 104 2.76 -7.16 -37.34
C VAL A 104 3.37 -8.13 -36.31
N THR A 105 4.58 -8.62 -36.55
CA THR A 105 5.30 -9.38 -35.54
C THR A 105 5.70 -8.44 -34.39
N GLN A 106 5.45 -8.86 -33.14
CA GLN A 106 5.86 -8.10 -31.96
C GLN A 106 7.36 -7.79 -32.01
N ASP A 107 7.72 -6.53 -31.86
CA ASP A 107 9.11 -6.08 -31.87
C ASP A 107 9.28 -4.81 -31.03
N HIS A 108 9.83 -4.97 -29.82
CA HIS A 108 10.04 -3.86 -28.90
C HIS A 108 11.06 -2.82 -29.41
N LYS A 109 11.97 -3.17 -30.32
CA LYS A 109 12.89 -2.19 -30.95
C LYS A 109 12.14 -1.27 -31.91
N GLU A 110 11.24 -1.85 -32.71
CA GLU A 110 10.35 -1.03 -33.54
C GLU A 110 9.40 -0.17 -32.70
N VAL A 111 8.90 -0.68 -31.55
CA VAL A 111 8.11 0.14 -30.60
C VAL A 111 8.88 1.38 -30.18
N VAL A 112 10.10 1.21 -29.68
CA VAL A 112 10.96 2.34 -29.25
C VAL A 112 11.18 3.33 -30.38
N LYS A 113 11.53 2.87 -31.56
CA LYS A 113 11.77 3.72 -32.74
C LYS A 113 10.55 4.57 -33.10
N TRP A 114 9.34 3.97 -33.06
CA TRP A 114 8.13 4.69 -33.43
C TRP A 114 7.66 5.63 -32.30
N TYR A 115 7.77 5.20 -31.04
CA TYR A 115 7.50 6.09 -29.92
C TYR A 115 8.47 7.25 -29.85
N GLN A 116 9.77 7.03 -30.14
CA GLN A 116 10.75 8.11 -30.21
C GLN A 116 10.31 9.18 -31.22
N LYS A 117 9.97 8.77 -32.45
CA LYS A 117 9.52 9.70 -33.50
C LYS A 117 8.27 10.48 -33.12
N ALA A 118 7.28 9.81 -32.51
CA ALA A 118 6.06 10.45 -32.06
C ALA A 118 6.31 11.36 -30.84
N GLY A 119 7.12 10.91 -29.90
CA GLY A 119 7.48 11.65 -28.68
C GLY A 119 8.29 12.91 -28.96
N ASP A 120 9.19 12.87 -29.94
CA ASP A 120 9.96 14.04 -30.41
C ASP A 120 9.03 15.11 -31.00
N GLN A 121 7.86 14.71 -31.51
CA GLN A 121 6.82 15.64 -32.00
C GLN A 121 5.85 16.06 -30.88
N GLY A 122 6.06 15.62 -29.65
CA GLY A 122 5.23 16.01 -28.51
C GLY A 122 4.05 15.08 -28.24
N ASP A 123 3.96 13.90 -28.87
CA ASP A 123 2.90 12.93 -28.55
C ASP A 123 3.04 12.46 -27.11
N LEU A 124 2.03 12.78 -26.28
CA LEU A 124 2.02 12.55 -24.86
C LEU A 124 2.10 11.05 -24.50
N GLY A 125 1.32 10.23 -25.23
CA GLY A 125 1.29 8.78 -25.02
C GLY A 125 2.62 8.12 -25.37
N ALA A 126 3.25 8.57 -26.45
CA ALA A 126 4.56 8.09 -26.85
C ALA A 126 5.66 8.47 -25.84
N GLN A 127 5.67 9.71 -25.34
CA GLN A 127 6.62 10.17 -24.34
C GLN A 127 6.51 9.36 -23.04
N PHE A 128 5.29 9.15 -22.55
CA PHE A 128 5.05 8.35 -21.34
C PHE A 128 5.50 6.90 -21.54
N ASN A 129 5.08 6.25 -22.62
CA ASN A 129 5.42 4.85 -22.88
C ASN A 129 6.93 4.66 -23.14
N LEU A 130 7.56 5.60 -23.83
CA LEU A 130 9.01 5.57 -24.07
C LEU A 130 9.79 5.71 -22.76
N ALA A 131 9.36 6.58 -21.86
CA ALA A 131 9.92 6.69 -20.52
C ALA A 131 9.85 5.35 -19.77
N LEU A 132 8.70 4.66 -19.86
CA LEU A 132 8.52 3.35 -19.24
C LEU A 132 9.43 2.29 -19.85
N MET A 133 9.59 2.29 -21.18
CA MET A 133 10.50 1.36 -21.88
C MET A 133 11.95 1.55 -21.47
N TYR A 134 12.43 2.78 -21.36
CA TYR A 134 13.77 3.07 -20.84
C TYR A 134 13.91 2.66 -19.36
N LYS A 135 12.88 2.87 -18.56
CA LYS A 135 12.86 2.46 -17.14
C LYS A 135 13.02 0.94 -16.98
N ASN A 136 12.35 0.17 -17.85
CA ASN A 136 12.29 -1.29 -17.75
C ASN A 136 13.40 -1.99 -18.58
N GLY A 137 14.03 -1.30 -19.52
CA GLY A 137 14.94 -1.92 -20.50
C GLY A 137 14.22 -2.73 -21.59
N GLU A 138 13.00 -2.32 -21.97
CA GLU A 138 12.18 -3.00 -22.98
C GLU A 138 12.50 -2.49 -24.38
N GLY A 139 13.13 -3.32 -25.22
CA GLY A 139 13.55 -2.94 -26.57
C GLY A 139 14.75 -1.99 -26.66
N VAL A 140 15.21 -1.49 -25.52
CA VAL A 140 16.40 -0.66 -25.33
C VAL A 140 17.17 -1.12 -24.10
N THR A 141 18.41 -0.68 -23.95
CA THR A 141 19.14 -0.82 -22.67
C THR A 141 18.45 0.04 -21.63
N GLN A 142 18.26 -0.49 -20.42
CA GLN A 142 17.70 0.26 -19.31
C GLN A 142 18.50 1.54 -19.07
N ASP A 143 17.81 2.67 -19.04
CA ASP A 143 18.39 3.98 -18.83
C ASP A 143 17.42 4.89 -18.08
N TYR A 144 17.70 5.07 -16.78
CA TYR A 144 16.86 5.90 -15.92
C TYR A 144 16.99 7.40 -16.23
N GLU A 145 18.12 7.88 -16.78
CA GLU A 145 18.25 9.29 -17.16
C GLU A 145 17.36 9.62 -18.36
N GLU A 146 17.39 8.76 -19.39
CA GLU A 146 16.49 8.92 -20.54
C GLU A 146 15.02 8.76 -20.11
N SER A 147 14.72 7.82 -19.23
CA SER A 147 13.38 7.68 -18.65
C SER A 147 12.91 8.97 -17.99
N ALA A 148 13.73 9.57 -17.13
CA ALA A 148 13.40 10.82 -16.44
C ALA A 148 13.17 12.00 -17.41
N LYS A 149 13.97 12.10 -18.48
CA LYS A 149 13.79 13.13 -19.53
C LYS A 149 12.43 13.00 -20.21
N TRP A 150 12.05 11.78 -20.58
CA TRP A 150 10.78 11.53 -21.26
C TRP A 150 9.58 11.72 -20.31
N TYR A 151 9.69 11.28 -19.04
CA TYR A 151 8.66 11.58 -18.05
C TYR A 151 8.53 13.08 -17.79
N ARG A 152 9.64 13.85 -17.82
CA ARG A 152 9.58 15.30 -17.68
C ARG A 152 8.82 15.93 -18.84
N LEU A 153 9.12 15.55 -20.09
CA LEU A 153 8.43 16.07 -21.26
C LEU A 153 6.93 15.80 -21.21
N ALA A 154 6.52 14.60 -20.85
CA ALA A 154 5.11 14.25 -20.68
C ALA A 154 4.48 14.97 -19.47
N GLY A 155 5.19 15.05 -18.36
CA GLY A 155 4.73 15.70 -17.12
C GLY A 155 4.54 17.20 -17.26
N ASP A 156 5.43 17.88 -18.00
CA ASP A 156 5.31 19.31 -18.33
C ASP A 156 4.08 19.59 -19.22
N GLN A 157 3.67 18.62 -20.02
CA GLN A 157 2.42 18.67 -20.78
C GLN A 157 1.18 18.29 -19.93
N GLY A 158 1.35 17.93 -18.67
CA GLY A 158 0.26 17.64 -17.74
C GLY A 158 -0.10 16.17 -17.60
N ASP A 159 0.70 15.22 -18.13
CA ASP A 159 0.43 13.81 -17.90
C ASP A 159 0.61 13.43 -16.43
N VAL A 160 -0.48 13.01 -15.81
CA VAL A 160 -0.55 12.72 -14.38
C VAL A 160 0.33 11.53 -13.99
N GLY A 161 0.40 10.52 -14.88
CA GLY A 161 1.24 9.33 -14.67
C GLY A 161 2.73 9.67 -14.73
N ALA A 162 3.12 10.49 -15.70
CA ALA A 162 4.49 10.97 -15.84
C ALA A 162 4.92 11.85 -14.65
N GLN A 163 4.07 12.78 -14.22
CA GLN A 163 4.33 13.59 -13.04
C GLN A 163 4.55 12.73 -11.80
N PHE A 164 3.71 11.73 -11.58
CA PHE A 164 3.87 10.81 -10.46
C PHE A 164 5.16 9.99 -10.54
N ASN A 165 5.47 9.42 -11.72
CA ASN A 165 6.69 8.62 -11.90
C ASN A 165 7.94 9.49 -11.74
N LEU A 166 7.95 10.71 -12.29
CA LEU A 166 9.07 11.63 -12.14
C LEU A 166 9.27 12.06 -10.68
N ALA A 167 8.17 12.27 -9.93
CA ALA A 167 8.23 12.51 -8.50
C ALA A 167 8.93 11.37 -7.74
N GLN A 168 8.60 10.11 -8.08
CA GLN A 168 9.25 8.94 -7.50
C GLN A 168 10.75 8.87 -7.86
N MET A 169 11.12 9.21 -9.10
CA MET A 169 12.51 9.23 -9.51
C MET A 169 13.32 10.28 -8.73
N TYR A 170 12.76 11.46 -8.48
CA TYR A 170 13.39 12.46 -7.59
C TYR A 170 13.44 12.01 -6.13
N GLU A 171 12.43 11.24 -5.65
CA GLU A 171 12.42 10.68 -4.30
C GLU A 171 13.53 9.64 -4.10
N SER A 172 13.77 8.79 -5.10
CA SER A 172 14.76 7.69 -5.04
C SER A 172 16.16 8.07 -5.52
N GLY A 173 16.28 9.10 -6.38
CA GLY A 173 17.52 9.42 -7.09
C GLY A 173 17.78 8.53 -8.31
N GLU A 174 16.77 7.85 -8.83
CA GLU A 174 16.90 7.03 -10.04
C GLU A 174 16.90 7.91 -11.29
N GLY A 175 18.01 7.94 -12.04
CA GLY A 175 18.17 8.71 -13.28
C GLY A 175 18.20 10.23 -13.11
N VAL A 176 18.07 10.72 -11.89
CA VAL A 176 18.16 12.12 -11.51
C VAL A 176 18.89 12.23 -10.17
N ILE A 177 19.48 13.39 -9.88
CA ILE A 177 19.98 13.66 -8.53
C ILE A 177 18.78 13.68 -7.58
N GLN A 178 18.86 12.93 -6.48
CA GLN A 178 17.81 12.91 -5.47
C GLN A 178 17.48 14.31 -4.97
N ASP A 179 16.22 14.69 -5.09
CA ASP A 179 15.73 16.00 -4.67
C ASP A 179 14.31 15.91 -4.15
N ASN A 180 14.17 15.90 -2.83
CA ASN A 180 12.87 15.79 -2.18
C ASN A 180 11.96 17.02 -2.44
N LYS A 181 12.53 18.18 -2.74
CA LYS A 181 11.75 19.39 -3.05
C LYS A 181 11.13 19.28 -4.46
N GLU A 182 11.93 18.86 -5.43
CA GLU A 182 11.41 18.60 -6.78
C GLU A 182 10.41 17.42 -6.75
N SER A 183 10.69 16.36 -5.97
CA SER A 183 9.74 15.25 -5.76
C SER A 183 8.39 15.77 -5.26
N ALA A 184 8.38 16.57 -4.19
CA ALA A 184 7.15 17.15 -3.63
C ALA A 184 6.39 17.99 -4.67
N LYS A 185 7.09 18.81 -5.45
CA LYS A 185 6.49 19.63 -6.52
C LYS A 185 5.78 18.78 -7.58
N TRP A 186 6.42 17.71 -8.05
CA TRP A 186 5.82 16.83 -9.04
C TRP A 186 4.64 16.02 -8.46
N TYR A 187 4.74 15.58 -7.19
CA TYR A 187 3.58 14.99 -6.50
C TYR A 187 2.42 15.98 -6.36
N HIS A 188 2.69 17.28 -6.12
CA HIS A 188 1.63 18.31 -6.10
C HIS A 188 0.91 18.41 -7.43
N LEU A 189 1.63 18.49 -8.55
CA LEU A 189 1.03 18.56 -9.88
C LEU A 189 0.12 17.35 -10.14
N ALA A 190 0.57 16.14 -9.80
CA ALA A 190 -0.23 14.93 -9.95
C ALA A 190 -1.41 14.86 -8.96
N GLY A 191 -1.18 15.27 -7.71
CA GLY A 191 -2.19 15.24 -6.64
C GLY A 191 -3.32 16.25 -6.85
N ASP A 192 -3.01 17.44 -7.36
CA ASP A 192 -4.00 18.47 -7.72
C ASP A 192 -4.87 18.02 -8.89
N GLN A 193 -4.35 17.19 -9.79
CA GLN A 193 -5.12 16.54 -10.84
C GLN A 193 -5.92 15.32 -10.35
N GLY A 194 -5.90 15.03 -9.05
CA GLY A 194 -6.74 14.01 -8.45
C GLY A 194 -6.11 12.63 -8.32
N GLN A 195 -4.80 12.46 -8.56
CA GLN A 195 -4.17 11.15 -8.43
C GLN A 195 -4.05 10.74 -6.94
N ALA A 196 -4.83 9.75 -6.52
CA ALA A 196 -4.90 9.32 -5.12
C ALA A 196 -3.55 8.89 -4.53
N LYS A 197 -2.71 8.20 -5.33
CA LYS A 197 -1.37 7.80 -4.89
C LYS A 197 -0.45 9.00 -4.62
N ALA A 198 -0.53 10.04 -5.45
CA ALA A 198 0.22 11.27 -5.24
C ALA A 198 -0.28 12.03 -4.01
N GLN A 199 -1.59 12.10 -3.81
CA GLN A 199 -2.20 12.71 -2.64
C GLN A 199 -1.79 12.00 -1.34
N TYR A 200 -1.76 10.67 -1.34
CA TYR A 200 -1.23 9.89 -0.21
C TYR A 200 0.25 10.21 0.07
N ARG A 201 1.08 10.28 -0.99
CA ARG A 201 2.50 10.65 -0.86
C ARG A 201 2.68 12.07 -0.31
N LEU A 202 1.87 13.02 -0.76
CA LEU A 202 1.89 14.40 -0.23
C LEU A 202 1.52 14.42 1.26
N GLY A 203 0.51 13.65 1.66
CA GLY A 203 0.19 13.47 3.07
C GLY A 203 1.41 13.05 3.90
N MET A 204 2.18 12.05 3.42
CA MET A 204 3.40 11.60 4.08
C MET A 204 4.52 12.65 4.05
N ILE A 205 4.67 13.36 2.94
CA ILE A 205 5.70 14.40 2.74
C ILE A 205 5.50 15.53 3.75
N TYR A 206 4.27 16.04 3.88
CA TYR A 206 3.96 17.08 4.86
C TYR A 206 4.00 16.58 6.30
N ASP A 207 3.63 15.33 6.53
CA ASP A 207 3.69 14.71 7.86
C ASP A 207 5.13 14.64 8.42
N ARG A 208 6.10 14.41 7.54
CA ARG A 208 7.51 14.23 7.89
C ARG A 208 8.39 15.44 7.62
N GLY A 209 7.90 16.43 6.89
CA GLY A 209 8.71 17.58 6.44
C GLY A 209 9.77 17.21 5.40
N ILE A 210 9.48 16.26 4.50
CA ILE A 210 10.44 15.78 3.50
C ILE A 210 10.41 16.71 2.28
N GLY A 211 11.44 17.53 2.09
CA GLY A 211 11.53 18.50 0.99
C GLY A 211 10.58 19.71 1.12
N VAL A 212 9.76 19.74 2.15
CA VAL A 212 8.84 20.83 2.52
C VAL A 212 8.93 21.09 4.02
N ILE A 213 8.40 22.22 4.48
CA ILE A 213 8.20 22.45 5.92
C ILE A 213 7.14 21.46 6.42
N GLN A 214 7.40 20.82 7.56
CA GLN A 214 6.42 19.93 8.19
C GLN A 214 5.12 20.69 8.48
N ASP A 215 4.01 20.12 8.04
CA ASP A 215 2.67 20.70 8.23
C ASP A 215 1.63 19.59 8.39
N PHE A 216 1.22 19.34 9.62
CA PHE A 216 0.27 18.28 9.94
C PHE A 216 -1.16 18.59 9.45
N GLU A 217 -1.53 19.87 9.34
CA GLU A 217 -2.83 20.27 8.81
C GLU A 217 -2.90 20.01 7.30
N GLU A 218 -1.87 20.40 6.56
CA GLU A 218 -1.79 20.12 5.13
C GLU A 218 -1.68 18.62 4.87
N SER A 219 -0.92 17.88 5.70
CA SER A 219 -0.88 16.41 5.67
C SER A 219 -2.28 15.80 5.77
N ALA A 220 -3.08 16.24 6.75
CA ALA A 220 -4.44 15.74 6.96
C ALA A 220 -5.36 16.03 5.75
N LYS A 221 -5.23 17.22 5.13
CA LYS A 221 -5.98 17.58 3.92
C LYS A 221 -5.67 16.63 2.75
N TRP A 222 -4.39 16.32 2.55
CA TRP A 222 -3.97 15.41 1.49
C TRP A 222 -4.39 13.96 1.76
N TYR A 223 -4.26 13.47 3.00
CA TYR A 223 -4.79 12.17 3.36
C TYR A 223 -6.30 12.09 3.17
N ARG A 224 -7.05 13.17 3.46
CA ARG A 224 -8.50 13.21 3.22
C ARG A 224 -8.81 13.06 1.74
N LYS A 225 -8.15 13.84 0.87
CA LYS A 225 -8.33 13.74 -0.60
C LYS A 225 -8.10 12.31 -1.10
N ALA A 226 -7.02 11.66 -0.66
CA ALA A 226 -6.70 10.28 -1.03
C ALA A 226 -7.71 9.27 -0.43
N GLY A 227 -8.07 9.46 0.84
CA GLY A 227 -9.01 8.60 1.56
C GLY A 227 -10.44 8.67 1.01
N ASP A 228 -10.88 9.83 0.53
CA ASP A 228 -12.18 10.00 -0.13
C ASP A 228 -12.22 9.28 -1.49
N GLN A 229 -11.08 9.07 -2.12
CA GLN A 229 -10.92 8.25 -3.33
C GLN A 229 -10.74 6.75 -3.01
N GLY A 230 -10.74 6.35 -1.74
CA GLY A 230 -10.69 4.96 -1.33
C GLY A 230 -9.29 4.42 -0.99
N ASP A 231 -8.22 5.26 -0.90
CA ASP A 231 -6.91 4.77 -0.45
C ASP A 231 -6.99 4.38 1.03
N ALA A 232 -6.95 3.06 1.32
CA ALA A 232 -7.11 2.52 2.67
C ALA A 232 -5.99 2.99 3.62
N ARG A 233 -4.77 3.19 3.12
CA ARG A 233 -3.63 3.68 3.92
C ARG A 233 -3.85 5.12 4.37
N ALA A 234 -4.35 5.97 3.44
CA ALA A 234 -4.71 7.35 3.76
C ALA A 234 -5.87 7.43 4.75
N GLN A 235 -6.88 6.56 4.59
CA GLN A 235 -8.00 6.45 5.52
C GLN A 235 -7.52 6.07 6.93
N TYR A 236 -6.64 5.08 7.04
CA TYR A 236 -6.04 4.70 8.32
C TYR A 236 -5.28 5.86 8.98
N LEU A 237 -4.40 6.52 8.21
CA LEU A 237 -3.59 7.63 8.75
C LEU A 237 -4.44 8.84 9.13
N LEU A 238 -5.48 9.12 8.37
CA LEU A 238 -6.43 10.18 8.73
C LEU A 238 -7.23 9.83 10.00
N GLY A 239 -7.63 8.57 10.15
CA GLY A 239 -8.24 8.07 11.38
C GLY A 239 -7.34 8.26 12.59
N ALA A 240 -6.04 7.95 12.46
CA ALA A 240 -5.05 8.18 13.51
C ALA A 240 -4.89 9.68 13.85
N LYS A 241 -4.85 10.55 12.83
CA LYS A 241 -4.78 12.00 13.07
C LYS A 241 -5.98 12.53 13.84
N TYR A 242 -7.20 12.04 13.58
CA TYR A 242 -8.37 12.40 14.36
C TYR A 242 -8.38 11.79 15.77
N ASP A 243 -7.85 10.57 15.94
CA ASP A 243 -7.73 9.96 17.29
C ASP A 243 -6.77 10.74 18.19
N GLU A 244 -5.67 11.22 17.63
CA GLU A 244 -4.59 11.92 18.35
C GLU A 244 -4.74 13.45 18.37
N GLY A 245 -5.55 14.04 17.46
CA GLY A 245 -5.68 15.49 17.31
C GLY A 245 -4.46 16.13 16.63
N ILE A 246 -3.79 15.43 15.72
CA ILE A 246 -2.58 15.91 15.04
C ILE A 246 -2.93 16.51 13.67
N GLY A 247 -2.83 17.82 13.54
CA GLY A 247 -3.17 18.56 12.31
C GLY A 247 -4.69 18.71 12.07
N VAL A 248 -5.49 18.16 12.96
CA VAL A 248 -6.96 18.31 13.02
C VAL A 248 -7.40 18.40 14.48
N LEU A 249 -8.59 18.92 14.74
CA LEU A 249 -9.18 18.80 16.08
C LEU A 249 -9.44 17.33 16.40
N GLN A 250 -9.08 16.90 17.61
CA GLN A 250 -9.35 15.54 18.06
C GLN A 250 -10.85 15.24 17.97
N ASP A 251 -11.18 14.16 17.25
CA ASP A 251 -12.55 13.71 17.06
C ASP A 251 -12.57 12.19 16.90
N HIS A 252 -12.91 11.50 17.98
CA HIS A 252 -12.95 10.04 18.00
C HIS A 252 -14.08 9.45 17.14
N GLU A 253 -15.19 10.19 16.92
CA GLU A 253 -16.25 9.72 16.03
C GLU A 253 -15.80 9.74 14.56
N GLU A 254 -15.16 10.84 14.16
CA GLU A 254 -14.60 10.95 12.82
C GLU A 254 -13.44 9.94 12.63
N SER A 255 -12.60 9.75 13.66
CA SER A 255 -11.57 8.70 13.66
C SER A 255 -12.17 7.32 13.40
N ALA A 256 -13.23 6.95 14.15
CA ALA A 256 -13.89 5.65 13.97
C ALA A 256 -14.46 5.46 12.55
N LYS A 257 -15.01 6.52 11.95
CA LYS A 257 -15.51 6.47 10.55
C LYS A 257 -14.37 6.17 9.55
N TRP A 258 -13.23 6.83 9.72
CA TRP A 258 -12.09 6.63 8.84
C TRP A 258 -11.42 5.27 9.04
N TYR A 259 -11.24 4.83 10.29
CA TYR A 259 -10.77 3.47 10.58
C TYR A 259 -11.73 2.41 10.03
N ARG A 260 -13.07 2.63 10.11
CA ARG A 260 -14.04 1.69 9.53
C ARG A 260 -13.86 1.57 8.03
N LYS A 261 -13.74 2.69 7.29
CA LYS A 261 -13.50 2.67 5.84
C LYS A 261 -12.24 1.87 5.48
N ALA A 262 -11.14 2.07 6.21
CA ALA A 262 -9.89 1.32 5.99
C ALA A 262 -10.02 -0.15 6.41
N GLY A 263 -10.66 -0.43 7.54
CA GLY A 263 -10.88 -1.77 8.08
C GLY A 263 -11.79 -2.62 7.20
N ASP A 264 -12.82 -2.03 6.60
CA ASP A 264 -13.71 -2.70 5.62
C ASP A 264 -12.94 -3.10 4.34
N GLN A 265 -11.86 -2.40 4.02
CA GLN A 265 -10.93 -2.75 2.93
C GLN A 265 -9.84 -3.75 3.37
N GLY A 266 -9.83 -4.17 4.62
CA GLY A 266 -8.90 -5.18 5.13
C GLY A 266 -7.64 -4.61 5.80
N ASP A 267 -7.51 -3.31 6.08
CA ASP A 267 -6.35 -2.79 6.83
C ASP A 267 -6.41 -3.29 8.29
N ALA A 268 -5.52 -4.23 8.65
CA ALA A 268 -5.50 -4.86 9.97
C ALA A 268 -5.23 -3.87 11.11
N ARG A 269 -4.46 -2.81 10.87
CA ARG A 269 -4.18 -1.76 11.88
C ARG A 269 -5.45 -0.97 12.19
N ALA A 270 -6.22 -0.63 11.15
CA ALA A 270 -7.50 0.04 11.31
C ALA A 270 -8.51 -0.84 12.04
N GLN A 271 -8.57 -2.13 11.72
CA GLN A 271 -9.41 -3.11 12.41
C GLN A 271 -9.04 -3.23 13.88
N TYR A 272 -7.74 -3.30 14.20
CA TYR A 272 -7.26 -3.31 15.59
C TYR A 272 -7.69 -2.05 16.36
N ASN A 273 -7.43 -0.87 15.78
CA ASN A 273 -7.77 0.39 16.41
C ASN A 273 -9.29 0.54 16.61
N LEU A 274 -10.09 0.14 15.63
CA LEU A 274 -11.55 0.15 15.73
C LEU A 274 -12.04 -0.82 16.82
N GLY A 275 -11.41 -1.99 16.93
CA GLY A 275 -11.64 -2.94 18.03
C GLY A 275 -11.38 -2.29 19.41
N LEU A 276 -10.29 -1.55 19.56
CA LEU A 276 -9.97 -0.79 20.78
C LEU A 276 -10.99 0.33 21.04
N MET A 277 -11.41 1.06 20.01
CA MET A 277 -12.38 2.15 20.15
C MET A 277 -13.73 1.64 20.67
N TYR A 278 -14.24 0.54 20.13
CA TYR A 278 -15.46 -0.10 20.62
C TYR A 278 -15.31 -0.67 22.04
N LYS A 279 -14.14 -1.25 22.34
CA LYS A 279 -13.85 -1.78 23.68
C LYS A 279 -13.86 -0.67 24.74
N ASN A 280 -13.25 0.47 24.43
CA ASN A 280 -12.95 1.54 25.37
C ASN A 280 -13.98 2.69 25.35
N ASN A 281 -15.07 2.59 24.58
CA ASN A 281 -16.08 3.64 24.40
C ASN A 281 -15.49 4.96 23.88
N LYS A 282 -14.65 4.89 22.88
CA LYS A 282 -14.07 6.07 22.23
C LYS A 282 -14.77 6.33 20.89
N GLY A 283 -15.62 7.34 20.82
CA GLY A 283 -16.22 7.86 19.61
C GLY A 283 -17.25 6.97 18.89
N SER A 284 -17.37 5.70 19.28
CA SER A 284 -18.23 4.72 18.61
C SER A 284 -19.34 4.15 19.52
N GLY A 285 -19.38 4.56 20.77
CA GLY A 285 -20.12 3.86 21.83
C GLY A 285 -19.42 2.55 22.22
N GLN A 286 -19.65 2.08 23.46
CA GLN A 286 -19.13 0.78 23.86
C GLN A 286 -19.97 -0.34 23.24
N ASP A 287 -19.36 -1.14 22.40
CA ASP A 287 -19.96 -2.35 21.84
C ASP A 287 -18.91 -3.47 21.78
N LEU A 288 -18.95 -4.33 22.80
CA LEU A 288 -18.00 -5.43 22.92
C LEU A 288 -18.17 -6.49 21.82
N LYS A 289 -19.37 -6.63 21.23
CA LYS A 289 -19.59 -7.55 20.11
C LYS A 289 -18.91 -7.03 18.83
N GLU A 290 -19.10 -5.75 18.52
CA GLU A 290 -18.39 -5.11 17.41
C GLU A 290 -16.88 -5.11 17.66
N SER A 291 -16.43 -4.84 18.90
CA SER A 291 -15.01 -4.95 19.27
C SER A 291 -14.45 -6.34 18.97
N ALA A 292 -15.13 -7.40 19.39
CA ALA A 292 -14.70 -8.78 19.14
C ALA A 292 -14.64 -9.11 17.63
N LYS A 293 -15.61 -8.61 16.87
CA LYS A 293 -15.64 -8.79 15.41
C LYS A 293 -14.42 -8.14 14.74
N TRP A 294 -14.11 -6.89 15.10
CA TRP A 294 -12.99 -6.17 14.53
C TRP A 294 -11.64 -6.77 14.93
N PHE A 295 -11.47 -7.15 16.21
CA PHE A 295 -10.28 -7.88 16.63
C PHE A 295 -10.14 -9.21 15.93
N ARG A 296 -11.23 -9.94 15.67
CA ARG A 296 -11.17 -11.21 14.92
C ARG A 296 -10.63 -11.00 13.50
N LEU A 297 -11.14 -10.01 12.78
CA LEU A 297 -10.68 -9.71 11.41
C LEU A 297 -9.18 -9.40 11.37
N ALA A 298 -8.67 -8.61 12.31
CA ALA A 298 -7.24 -8.30 12.40
C ALA A 298 -6.41 -9.52 12.89
N ALA A 299 -6.93 -10.30 13.86
CA ALA A 299 -6.27 -11.48 14.40
C ALA A 299 -6.10 -12.58 13.36
N GLU A 300 -7.09 -12.77 12.49
CA GLU A 300 -7.04 -13.72 11.37
C GLU A 300 -5.99 -13.31 10.31
N GLN A 301 -5.67 -12.03 10.22
CA GLN A 301 -4.56 -11.51 9.41
C GLN A 301 -3.20 -11.58 10.11
N GLY A 302 -3.14 -12.08 11.33
CA GLY A 302 -1.89 -12.27 12.07
C GLY A 302 -1.54 -11.13 13.04
N ASP A 303 -2.40 -10.14 13.27
CA ASP A 303 -2.11 -9.06 14.24
C ASP A 303 -2.07 -9.62 15.68
N ALA A 304 -0.88 -9.63 16.28
CA ALA A 304 -0.65 -10.20 17.61
C ALA A 304 -1.43 -9.45 18.71
N GLY A 305 -1.57 -8.13 18.59
CA GLY A 305 -2.35 -7.31 19.52
C GLY A 305 -3.83 -7.68 19.52
N SER A 306 -4.39 -7.91 18.34
CA SER A 306 -5.77 -8.37 18.17
C SER A 306 -5.97 -9.81 18.66
N GLN A 307 -5.03 -10.71 18.38
CA GLN A 307 -5.05 -12.08 18.89
C GLN A 307 -5.06 -12.11 20.42
N PHE A 308 -4.19 -11.31 21.06
CA PHE A 308 -4.20 -11.17 22.52
C PHE A 308 -5.54 -10.64 23.04
N ASN A 309 -6.07 -9.54 22.45
CA ASN A 309 -7.34 -8.96 22.90
C ASN A 309 -8.52 -9.92 22.69
N LEU A 310 -8.56 -10.63 21.56
CA LEU A 310 -9.60 -11.63 21.30
C LEU A 310 -9.51 -12.81 22.26
N GLY A 311 -8.29 -13.28 22.57
CA GLY A 311 -8.05 -14.28 23.63
C GLY A 311 -8.62 -13.81 24.97
N LEU A 312 -8.35 -12.57 25.35
CA LEU A 312 -8.86 -11.97 26.58
C LEU A 312 -10.40 -11.86 26.59
N MET A 313 -11.00 -11.55 25.43
CA MET A 313 -12.46 -11.47 25.29
C MET A 313 -13.13 -12.84 25.45
N TYR A 314 -12.54 -13.90 24.89
CA TYR A 314 -13.02 -15.27 25.10
C TYR A 314 -12.82 -15.75 26.54
N ASP A 315 -11.70 -15.38 27.18
CA ASP A 315 -11.41 -15.71 28.57
C ASP A 315 -12.47 -15.14 29.52
N ASN A 316 -12.89 -13.90 29.28
CA ASN A 316 -13.83 -13.18 30.15
C ASN A 316 -15.29 -13.20 29.67
N GLY A 317 -15.61 -13.76 28.52
CA GLY A 317 -16.94 -13.71 27.95
C GLY A 317 -17.37 -12.30 27.52
N GLN A 318 -16.45 -11.46 27.10
CA GLN A 318 -16.70 -10.06 26.72
C GLN A 318 -17.03 -9.94 25.23
N GLY A 319 -18.30 -9.66 24.90
CA GLY A 319 -18.75 -9.54 23.50
C GLY A 319 -18.83 -10.87 22.74
N VAL A 320 -18.33 -11.94 23.30
CA VAL A 320 -18.40 -13.33 22.84
C VAL A 320 -18.82 -14.24 23.98
N VAL A 321 -19.31 -15.44 23.66
CA VAL A 321 -19.52 -16.46 24.70
C VAL A 321 -18.17 -16.90 25.24
N GLN A 322 -18.04 -16.98 26.56
CA GLN A 322 -16.81 -17.44 27.21
C GLN A 322 -16.42 -18.82 26.70
N ASP A 323 -15.16 -18.93 26.26
CA ASP A 323 -14.60 -20.20 25.73
C ASP A 323 -13.09 -20.24 25.98
N ASN A 324 -12.71 -20.99 27.01
CA ASN A 324 -11.30 -21.11 27.40
C ASN A 324 -10.45 -21.82 26.32
N LYS A 325 -11.06 -22.67 25.46
CA LYS A 325 -10.30 -23.31 24.37
C LYS A 325 -9.97 -22.32 23.26
N GLU A 326 -10.94 -21.51 22.87
CA GLU A 326 -10.69 -20.42 21.91
C GLU A 326 -9.74 -19.38 22.50
N SER A 327 -9.86 -19.05 23.79
CA SER A 327 -8.93 -18.15 24.48
C SER A 327 -7.49 -18.67 24.39
N ALA A 328 -7.28 -19.94 24.75
CA ALA A 328 -5.94 -20.56 24.68
C ALA A 328 -5.36 -20.58 23.26
N LYS A 329 -6.19 -20.84 22.26
CA LYS A 329 -5.80 -20.81 20.86
C LYS A 329 -5.29 -19.42 20.44
N TRP A 330 -6.04 -18.37 20.75
CA TRP A 330 -5.66 -16.99 20.38
C TRP A 330 -4.45 -16.51 21.19
N TYR A 331 -4.35 -16.82 22.48
CA TYR A 331 -3.15 -16.53 23.26
C TYR A 331 -1.93 -17.26 22.72
N ARG A 332 -2.07 -18.51 22.25
CA ARG A 332 -0.96 -19.24 21.60
C ARG A 332 -0.48 -18.50 20.37
N MET A 333 -1.39 -18.13 19.47
CA MET A 333 -1.02 -17.41 18.24
C MET A 333 -0.30 -16.09 18.53
N ALA A 334 -0.76 -15.31 19.52
CA ALA A 334 -0.06 -14.10 19.95
C ALA A 334 1.27 -14.38 20.65
N GLY A 335 1.31 -15.40 21.50
CA GLY A 335 2.50 -15.82 22.25
C GLY A 335 3.63 -16.35 21.36
N ASP A 336 3.28 -17.07 20.30
CA ASP A 336 4.22 -17.56 19.30
C ASP A 336 4.85 -16.40 18.49
N GLN A 337 4.17 -15.27 18.40
CA GLN A 337 4.70 -14.01 17.84
C GLN A 337 5.46 -13.16 18.88
N GLY A 338 5.60 -13.64 20.11
CA GLY A 338 6.37 -12.99 21.15
C GLY A 338 5.59 -12.07 22.09
N ASP A 339 4.24 -12.02 22.04
CA ASP A 339 3.48 -11.21 23.00
C ASP A 339 3.60 -11.78 24.43
N ALA A 340 4.35 -11.09 25.28
CA ALA A 340 4.62 -11.52 26.66
C ALA A 340 3.36 -11.64 27.52
N ARG A 341 2.33 -10.86 27.25
CA ARG A 341 1.05 -10.89 27.96
C ARG A 341 0.29 -12.17 27.61
N ALA A 342 0.31 -12.53 26.32
CA ALA A 342 -0.32 -13.76 25.83
C ALA A 342 0.43 -15.00 26.35
N GLN A 343 1.77 -15.00 26.34
CA GLN A 343 2.58 -16.07 26.92
C GLN A 343 2.27 -16.26 28.40
N TYR A 344 2.18 -15.18 29.15
CA TYR A 344 1.81 -15.22 30.56
C TYR A 344 0.42 -15.82 30.78
N ASN A 345 -0.60 -15.35 30.05
CA ASN A 345 -1.98 -15.83 30.20
C ASN A 345 -2.11 -17.30 29.78
N LEU A 346 -1.48 -17.69 28.67
CA LEU A 346 -1.44 -19.09 28.27
C LEU A 346 -0.72 -19.97 29.29
N GLY A 347 0.36 -19.48 29.92
CA GLY A 347 1.03 -20.14 31.04
C GLY A 347 0.11 -20.34 32.24
N LEU A 348 -0.76 -19.37 32.56
CA LEU A 348 -1.79 -19.54 33.59
C LEU A 348 -2.80 -20.63 33.21
N MET A 349 -3.25 -20.65 31.96
CA MET A 349 -4.19 -21.66 31.48
C MET A 349 -3.59 -23.06 31.57
N TYR A 350 -2.32 -23.28 31.19
CA TYR A 350 -1.63 -24.57 31.38
C TYR A 350 -1.43 -24.95 32.82
N LYS A 351 -1.11 -23.96 33.69
CA LYS A 351 -0.98 -24.19 35.12
C LYS A 351 -2.29 -24.67 35.73
N ASN A 352 -3.43 -24.10 35.33
CA ASN A 352 -4.73 -24.37 35.92
C ASN A 352 -5.51 -25.50 35.20
N GLY A 353 -5.14 -25.87 33.96
CA GLY A 353 -5.92 -26.78 33.13
C GLY A 353 -7.19 -26.14 32.55
N GLU A 354 -7.16 -24.82 32.28
CA GLU A 354 -8.29 -24.04 31.76
C GLU A 354 -8.22 -24.00 30.22
N GLY A 355 -9.17 -24.63 29.54
CA GLY A 355 -9.20 -24.71 28.06
C GLY A 355 -8.11 -25.58 27.42
N VAL A 356 -7.13 -25.99 28.20
CA VAL A 356 -6.00 -26.88 27.83
C VAL A 356 -5.83 -27.96 28.89
N ILE A 357 -5.16 -29.06 28.54
CA ILE A 357 -4.77 -30.07 29.53
C ILE A 357 -3.71 -29.44 30.42
N GLN A 358 -3.84 -29.61 31.76
CA GLN A 358 -2.88 -29.08 32.72
C GLN A 358 -1.47 -29.61 32.42
N ASP A 359 -0.53 -28.67 32.25
CA ASP A 359 0.89 -29.00 32.05
C ASP A 359 1.78 -27.93 32.70
N TYR A 360 2.37 -28.27 33.83
CA TYR A 360 3.25 -27.37 34.55
C TYR A 360 4.59 -27.11 33.85
N LYS A 361 5.07 -28.06 33.01
CA LYS A 361 6.30 -27.83 32.24
C LYS A 361 6.07 -26.78 31.16
N GLU A 362 4.95 -26.89 30.44
CA GLU A 362 4.58 -25.88 29.44
C GLU A 362 4.29 -24.53 30.11
N ALA A 363 3.64 -24.49 31.28
CA ALA A 363 3.45 -23.27 32.04
C ALA A 363 4.79 -22.59 32.38
N VAL A 364 5.78 -23.35 32.84
CA VAL A 364 7.13 -22.85 33.15
C VAL A 364 7.81 -22.29 31.88
N ASN A 365 7.71 -22.97 30.74
CA ASN A 365 8.28 -22.51 29.50
C ASN A 365 7.68 -21.16 29.07
N LEU A 366 6.36 -21.05 29.11
CA LEU A 366 5.63 -19.82 28.74
C LEU A 366 5.92 -18.67 29.70
N TYR A 367 5.97 -18.96 31.01
CA TYR A 367 6.36 -17.94 31.99
C TYR A 367 7.80 -17.48 31.79
N ARG A 368 8.73 -18.38 31.40
CA ARG A 368 10.12 -18.01 31.11
C ARG A 368 10.18 -17.06 29.94
N LEU A 369 9.54 -17.40 28.80
CA LEU A 369 9.50 -16.53 27.63
C LEU A 369 8.98 -15.13 27.96
N ALA A 370 7.90 -15.04 28.74
CA ALA A 370 7.37 -13.75 29.16
C ALA A 370 8.28 -13.04 30.20
N ALA A 371 8.90 -13.79 31.11
CA ALA A 371 9.78 -13.27 32.17
C ALA A 371 11.06 -12.65 31.59
N GLU A 372 11.65 -13.29 30.58
CA GLU A 372 12.83 -12.79 29.86
C GLU A 372 12.55 -11.47 29.15
N GLN A 373 11.29 -11.22 28.75
CA GLN A 373 10.84 -9.94 28.21
C GLN A 373 10.49 -8.90 29.30
N GLY A 374 10.76 -9.18 30.57
CA GLY A 374 10.52 -8.27 31.70
C GLY A 374 9.07 -8.29 32.23
N HIS A 375 8.22 -9.24 31.84
CA HIS A 375 6.85 -9.32 32.34
C HIS A 375 6.82 -9.70 33.83
N ALA A 376 6.61 -8.70 34.71
CA ALA A 376 6.77 -8.85 36.17
C ALA A 376 5.93 -9.97 36.80
N LYS A 377 4.68 -10.18 36.35
CA LYS A 377 3.83 -11.26 36.86
C LYS A 377 4.36 -12.64 36.44
N ALA A 378 4.91 -12.77 35.23
CA ALA A 378 5.51 -14.00 34.75
C ALA A 378 6.80 -14.32 35.54
N GLN A 379 7.64 -13.32 35.81
CA GLN A 379 8.83 -13.46 36.64
C GLN A 379 8.46 -13.97 38.05
N SER A 380 7.42 -13.37 38.66
CA SER A 380 6.94 -13.80 39.99
C SER A 380 6.41 -15.24 39.98
N ASN A 381 5.62 -15.64 38.97
CA ASN A 381 5.07 -16.97 38.86
C ASN A 381 6.20 -18.00 38.57
N LEU A 382 7.16 -17.66 37.71
CA LEU A 382 8.31 -18.51 37.44
C LEU A 382 9.14 -18.74 38.69
N GLY A 383 9.43 -17.68 39.45
CA GLY A 383 10.09 -17.78 40.74
C GLY A 383 9.35 -18.70 41.73
N PHE A 384 8.02 -18.58 41.79
CA PHE A 384 7.19 -19.48 42.60
C PHE A 384 7.29 -20.95 42.14
N MET A 385 7.23 -21.21 40.81
CA MET A 385 7.35 -22.54 40.25
C MET A 385 8.72 -23.21 40.62
N TYR A 386 9.82 -22.45 40.56
CA TYR A 386 11.14 -22.89 41.02
C TYR A 386 11.19 -23.16 42.53
N ALA A 387 10.54 -22.30 43.34
CA ALA A 387 10.54 -22.45 44.78
C ALA A 387 9.88 -23.77 45.28
N ILE A 388 8.81 -24.18 44.57
CA ILE A 388 8.06 -25.41 44.95
C ILE A 388 8.43 -26.63 44.12
N GLY A 389 9.21 -26.48 43.05
CA GLY A 389 9.60 -27.58 42.14
C GLY A 389 8.47 -28.10 41.28
N GLN A 390 7.55 -27.20 40.84
CA GLN A 390 6.41 -27.60 40.03
C GLN A 390 6.69 -27.33 38.54
N GLY A 391 6.71 -28.36 37.70
CA GLY A 391 7.05 -28.30 36.28
C GLY A 391 8.54 -28.07 36.00
N VAL A 392 9.35 -27.86 37.03
CA VAL A 392 10.79 -27.60 36.98
C VAL A 392 11.43 -28.15 38.26
N THR A 393 12.72 -28.48 38.19
CA THR A 393 13.46 -28.89 39.39
C THR A 393 13.48 -27.75 40.41
N LYS A 394 13.22 -28.08 41.66
CA LYS A 394 13.23 -27.10 42.76
C LYS A 394 14.61 -26.44 42.90
N ASP A 395 14.61 -25.10 42.84
CA ASP A 395 15.82 -24.30 42.91
C ASP A 395 15.53 -22.96 43.57
N TYR A 396 16.05 -22.75 44.76
CA TYR A 396 15.83 -21.51 45.50
C TYR A 396 16.65 -20.33 44.98
N VAL A 397 17.82 -20.56 44.35
CA VAL A 397 18.64 -19.50 43.74
C VAL A 397 17.90 -18.91 42.55
N CYS A 398 17.46 -19.75 41.61
CA CYS A 398 16.62 -19.31 40.50
C CYS A 398 15.29 -18.68 40.98
N ALA A 399 14.65 -19.25 42.02
CA ALA A 399 13.43 -18.72 42.58
C ALA A 399 13.60 -17.25 43.10
N HIS A 400 14.69 -17.05 43.86
CA HIS A 400 15.02 -15.75 44.42
C HIS A 400 15.41 -14.73 43.33
N MET A 401 16.22 -15.14 42.35
CA MET A 401 16.59 -14.35 41.20
C MET A 401 15.35 -13.82 40.46
N TRP A 402 14.42 -14.68 40.05
CA TRP A 402 13.22 -14.27 39.33
C TRP A 402 12.28 -13.40 40.17
N CYS A 403 12.14 -13.71 41.48
CA CYS A 403 11.36 -12.84 42.37
C CYS A 403 12.03 -11.49 42.56
N ASN A 404 13.35 -11.38 42.59
CA ASN A 404 14.08 -10.11 42.66
C ASN A 404 13.86 -9.27 41.41
N LEU A 405 13.91 -9.85 40.21
CA LEU A 405 13.57 -9.16 38.96
C LEU A 405 12.11 -8.67 38.95
N ALA A 406 11.18 -9.52 39.39
CA ALA A 406 9.77 -9.14 39.51
C ALA A 406 9.53 -7.97 40.48
N ALA A 407 10.18 -7.98 41.64
CA ALA A 407 10.11 -6.91 42.62
C ALA A 407 10.69 -5.60 42.08
N SER A 408 11.83 -5.67 41.39
CA SER A 408 12.44 -4.53 40.71
C SER A 408 11.54 -3.93 39.62
N ASN A 409 10.72 -4.76 38.98
CA ASN A 409 9.72 -4.35 37.99
C ASN A 409 8.37 -3.98 38.64
N GLY A 410 8.35 -3.71 39.94
CA GLY A 410 7.19 -3.17 40.67
C GLY A 410 6.15 -4.21 41.09
N HIS A 411 6.44 -5.51 41.04
CA HIS A 411 5.48 -6.54 41.46
C HIS A 411 5.53 -6.76 42.98
N ARG A 412 4.59 -6.15 43.75
CA ARG A 412 4.57 -6.14 45.22
C ARG A 412 4.60 -7.54 45.84
N ILE A 413 3.85 -8.51 45.32
CA ILE A 413 3.79 -9.88 45.85
C ILE A 413 5.15 -10.58 45.75
N ALA A 414 5.96 -10.24 44.76
CA ALA A 414 7.30 -10.81 44.61
C ALA A 414 8.22 -10.41 45.75
N SER A 415 8.11 -9.18 46.26
CA SER A 415 8.89 -8.75 47.45
C SER A 415 8.57 -9.57 48.69
N GLU A 416 7.29 -9.87 48.91
CA GLU A 416 6.86 -10.73 50.03
C GLU A 416 7.34 -12.17 49.87
N ASN A 417 7.48 -12.67 48.62
CA ASN A 417 7.96 -13.99 48.32
C ASN A 417 9.50 -14.11 48.50
N LEU A 418 10.25 -13.04 48.25
CA LEU A 418 11.68 -12.99 48.48
C LEU A 418 12.04 -13.35 49.91
N ASP A 419 11.37 -12.73 50.89
CA ASP A 419 11.58 -12.99 52.32
C ASP A 419 11.28 -14.43 52.70
N LYS A 420 10.28 -15.04 52.08
CA LYS A 420 9.93 -16.45 52.33
C LYS A 420 10.94 -17.41 51.72
N ILE A 421 11.43 -17.13 50.52
CA ILE A 421 12.42 -17.95 49.78
C ILE A 421 13.77 -17.86 50.51
N ALA A 422 14.19 -16.65 50.92
CA ALA A 422 15.46 -16.40 51.58
C ALA A 422 15.60 -17.19 52.92
N LYS A 423 14.51 -17.49 53.63
CA LYS A 423 14.54 -18.32 54.85
C LYS A 423 15.06 -19.76 54.59
N GLY A 424 14.97 -20.25 53.41
CA GLY A 424 15.45 -21.55 52.98
C GLY A 424 16.83 -21.54 52.32
N MET A 425 17.52 -20.39 52.27
CA MET A 425 18.78 -20.18 51.56
C MET A 425 19.93 -19.84 52.52
N THR A 426 21.14 -20.16 52.11
CA THR A 426 22.36 -19.65 52.74
C THR A 426 22.66 -18.22 52.27
N PRO A 427 23.44 -17.41 53.01
CA PRO A 427 23.89 -16.10 52.55
C PRO A 427 24.55 -16.13 51.17
N ALA A 428 25.41 -17.09 50.90
CA ALA A 428 26.11 -17.27 49.61
C ALA A 428 25.12 -17.51 48.45
N GLN A 429 24.06 -18.28 48.67
CA GLN A 429 23.01 -18.49 47.66
C GLN A 429 22.20 -17.23 47.40
N ILE A 430 21.97 -16.38 48.41
CA ILE A 430 21.30 -15.11 48.25
C ILE A 430 22.15 -14.15 47.40
N ASP A 431 23.46 -14.08 47.69
CA ASP A 431 24.39 -13.26 46.91
C ASP A 431 24.46 -13.71 45.45
N GLU A 432 24.60 -15.04 45.22
CA GLU A 432 24.54 -15.61 43.86
C GLU A 432 23.26 -15.21 43.11
N ALA A 433 22.11 -15.37 43.74
CA ALA A 433 20.82 -14.99 43.12
C ALA A 433 20.71 -13.51 42.81
N GLN A 434 21.28 -12.64 43.65
CA GLN A 434 21.31 -11.19 43.40
C GLN A 434 22.27 -10.84 42.26
N ASP A 435 23.41 -11.51 42.15
CA ASP A 435 24.34 -11.32 41.03
C ASP A 435 23.69 -11.75 39.71
N MET A 436 23.08 -12.92 39.65
CA MET A 436 22.33 -13.39 38.50
C MET A 436 21.23 -12.40 38.11
N ALA A 437 20.51 -11.81 39.08
CA ALA A 437 19.47 -10.82 38.77
C ALA A 437 20.07 -9.50 38.23
N ARG A 438 21.28 -9.11 38.58
CA ARG A 438 21.99 -7.96 38.01
C ARG A 438 22.41 -8.19 36.57
N ASP A 439 22.96 -9.36 36.29
CA ASP A 439 23.42 -9.78 34.96
C ASP A 439 22.28 -9.88 33.96
N CYS A 440 21.06 -10.25 34.38
CA CYS A 440 19.86 -10.27 33.55
C CYS A 440 19.28 -8.91 33.21
N LYS A 441 19.79 -7.80 33.84
CA LYS A 441 19.33 -6.42 33.57
C LYS A 441 20.18 -5.67 32.56
N THR A 442 21.35 -6.22 32.22
CA THR A 442 22.27 -5.70 31.20
C THR A 442 21.99 -6.28 29.84
#